data_566cdda7f968a7517ecb26d0b3eadeb0
#
_entry.id   566cdda7f968a7517ecb26d0b3eadeb0
#
_cell.length_a   1.000
_cell.length_b   1.000
_cell.length_c   1.000
_cell.angle_alpha   90.00
_cell.angle_beta   90.00
_cell.angle_gamma   90.00
#
_symmetry.space_group_name_H-M   'P 1'
#
loop_
_entity.id
_entity.type
_entity.pdbx_description
1 polymer ?
#
loop_
_entity_poly.entity_id
_entity_poly.type
_entity_poly.pdbx_seq_one_letter_code
_entity_poly.pdbx_strand_id
1 'polypeptide(L)'
;MTDYKNFKIDTDKDGIALITWDMPDKSMNVFNEEVLVELDKIVDQLVADDAVKGVVFTSGKSSFSGGADLTMITGMFSTVKEETDKNPDTAQQVIFDLVGKMSWLWRKIETCGKPWVSAINGTCM
;
A
#
# COMPACT_ATOMS: atom_id res chain seq x y z
N MET A 1 -1.71 -0.35 -20.24
CA MET A 1 -2.02 -0.97 -18.93
C MET A 1 -0.70 -1.08 -18.18
N THR A 2 -0.63 -0.55 -16.98
CA THR A 2 0.59 -0.66 -16.19
C THR A 2 0.57 -2.02 -15.48
N ASP A 3 1.51 -2.89 -15.80
CA ASP A 3 1.64 -4.19 -15.13
C ASP A 3 2.28 -3.98 -13.76
N TYR A 4 1.53 -4.24 -12.71
CA TYR A 4 2.01 -4.26 -11.33
C TYR A 4 2.43 -5.68 -10.95
N LYS A 5 3.51 -5.80 -10.19
CA LYS A 5 4.02 -7.11 -9.75
C LYS A 5 3.13 -7.75 -8.69
N ASN A 6 2.65 -6.93 -7.76
CA ASN A 6 1.95 -7.40 -6.57
C ASN A 6 0.43 -7.23 -6.65
N PHE A 7 -0.06 -6.56 -7.69
CA PHE A 7 -1.49 -6.25 -7.83
C PHE A 7 -2.01 -6.55 -9.23
N LYS A 8 -3.24 -7.02 -9.29
CA LYS A 8 -4.04 -7.09 -10.52
C LYS A 8 -5.20 -6.13 -10.39
N ILE A 9 -5.55 -5.45 -11.47
CA ILE A 9 -6.65 -4.48 -11.50
C ILE A 9 -7.57 -4.84 -12.66
N ASP A 10 -8.83 -5.08 -12.34
CA ASP A 10 -9.89 -5.31 -13.30
C ASP A 10 -11.03 -4.32 -13.05
N THR A 11 -11.46 -3.58 -14.07
CA THR A 11 -12.60 -2.67 -13.96
C THR A 11 -13.78 -3.22 -14.71
N ASP A 12 -14.92 -3.33 -14.04
CA ASP A 12 -16.14 -3.84 -14.63
C ASP A 12 -16.89 -2.77 -15.47
N LYS A 13 -17.98 -3.21 -16.13
CA LYS A 13 -18.83 -2.32 -16.96
C LYS A 13 -19.53 -1.22 -16.18
N ASP A 14 -19.66 -1.35 -14.88
CA ASP A 14 -20.31 -0.38 -13.98
C ASP A 14 -19.31 0.63 -13.40
N GLY A 15 -18.03 0.47 -13.73
CA GLY A 15 -16.94 1.33 -13.28
C GLY A 15 -16.38 0.97 -11.90
N ILE A 16 -16.58 -0.26 -11.45
CA ILE A 16 -15.98 -0.73 -10.20
C ILE A 16 -14.63 -1.39 -10.50
N ALA A 17 -13.57 -0.81 -9.97
CA ALA A 17 -12.23 -1.37 -10.07
C ALA A 17 -11.99 -2.36 -8.94
N LEU A 18 -11.73 -3.61 -9.28
CA LEU A 18 -11.29 -4.65 -8.35
C LEU A 18 -9.78 -4.68 -8.33
N ILE A 19 -9.19 -4.36 -7.19
CA ILE A 19 -7.75 -4.54 -6.92
C ILE A 19 -7.57 -5.86 -6.19
N THR A 20 -6.86 -6.79 -6.80
CA THR A 20 -6.49 -8.07 -6.19
C THR A 20 -5.01 -8.03 -5.79
N TRP A 21 -4.75 -8.04 -4.50
CA TRP A 21 -3.39 -8.09 -3.95
C TRP A 21 -2.89 -9.52 -3.90
N ASP A 22 -1.85 -9.82 -4.66
CA ASP A 22 -1.32 -11.18 -4.79
C ASP A 22 0.20 -11.16 -5.02
N MET A 23 0.96 -11.10 -3.94
CA MET A 23 2.43 -11.09 -3.99
C MET A 23 2.94 -12.46 -4.48
N PRO A 24 3.69 -12.54 -5.60
CA PRO A 24 4.03 -13.81 -6.24
C PRO A 24 4.91 -14.73 -5.38
N ASP A 25 5.81 -14.15 -4.58
CA ASP A 25 6.83 -14.91 -3.85
C ASP A 25 6.54 -15.03 -2.34
N LYS A 26 5.31 -14.75 -1.91
CA LYS A 26 4.90 -14.76 -0.50
C LYS A 26 3.67 -15.65 -0.29
N SER A 27 3.67 -16.40 0.79
CA SER A 27 2.47 -17.16 1.21
C SER A 27 1.35 -16.26 1.74
N MET A 28 1.71 -15.12 2.30
CA MET A 28 0.80 -14.06 2.76
C MET A 28 1.20 -12.73 2.13
N ASN A 29 0.21 -11.90 1.85
CA ASN A 29 0.47 -10.51 1.47
C ASN A 29 0.97 -9.72 2.69
N VAL A 30 2.02 -8.93 2.50
CA VAL A 30 2.58 -8.05 3.53
C VAL A 30 2.87 -6.68 2.94
N PHE A 31 2.75 -5.63 3.75
CA PHE A 31 3.15 -4.29 3.34
C PHE A 31 4.66 -4.13 3.43
N ASN A 32 5.30 -4.03 2.28
CA ASN A 32 6.70 -3.63 2.13
C ASN A 32 6.79 -2.36 1.27
N GLU A 33 7.99 -1.85 1.06
CA GLU A 33 8.19 -0.61 0.30
C GLU A 33 7.69 -0.73 -1.15
N GLU A 34 7.94 -1.85 -1.83
CA GLU A 34 7.49 -2.09 -3.21
C GLU A 34 5.97 -2.06 -3.32
N VAL A 35 5.27 -2.75 -2.41
CA VAL A 35 3.81 -2.77 -2.32
C VAL A 35 3.24 -1.37 -2.09
N LEU A 36 3.84 -0.59 -1.19
CA LEU A 36 3.38 0.78 -0.90
C LEU A 36 3.57 1.70 -2.11
N VAL A 37 4.69 1.59 -2.82
CA VAL A 37 4.96 2.38 -4.04
C VAL A 37 4.00 2.00 -5.17
N GLU A 38 3.72 0.72 -5.37
CA GLU A 38 2.75 0.28 -6.37
C GLU A 38 1.35 0.76 -6.03
N LEU A 39 0.92 0.60 -4.78
CA LEU A 39 -0.40 1.01 -4.34
C LEU A 39 -0.61 2.52 -4.48
N ASP A 40 0.40 3.33 -4.18
CA ASP A 40 0.34 4.78 -4.37
C ASP A 40 0.09 5.16 -5.84
N LYS A 41 0.80 4.51 -6.78
CA LYS A 41 0.59 4.69 -8.22
C LYS A 41 -0.80 4.23 -8.67
N ILE A 42 -1.28 3.11 -8.13
CA ILE A 42 -2.62 2.59 -8.42
C ILE A 42 -3.69 3.60 -7.99
N VAL A 43 -3.54 4.19 -6.80
CA VAL A 43 -4.47 5.22 -6.34
C VAL A 43 -4.52 6.39 -7.32
N ASP A 44 -3.36 6.92 -7.75
CA ASP A 44 -3.30 8.00 -8.73
C ASP A 44 -3.95 7.63 -10.05
N GLN A 45 -3.67 6.44 -10.57
CA GLN A 45 -4.26 5.94 -11.81
C GLN A 45 -5.78 5.85 -11.73
N LEU A 46 -6.31 5.25 -10.65
CA LEU A 46 -7.75 5.06 -10.50
C LEU A 46 -8.49 6.37 -10.20
N VAL A 47 -7.85 7.31 -9.53
CA VAL A 47 -8.42 8.64 -9.28
C VAL A 47 -8.51 9.44 -10.57
N ALA A 48 -7.50 9.37 -11.43
CA ALA A 48 -7.45 10.08 -12.71
C ALA A 48 -8.39 9.50 -13.78
N ASP A 49 -8.85 8.26 -13.62
CA ASP A 49 -9.75 7.61 -14.57
C ASP A 49 -11.22 7.92 -14.24
N ASP A 50 -11.85 8.79 -15.03
CA ASP A 50 -13.25 9.17 -14.87
C ASP A 50 -14.25 8.00 -15.05
N ALA A 51 -13.83 6.90 -15.70
CA ALA A 51 -14.66 5.71 -15.84
C ALA A 51 -14.75 4.91 -14.52
N VAL A 52 -13.76 5.05 -13.63
CA VAL A 52 -13.75 4.39 -12.32
C VAL A 52 -14.62 5.17 -11.33
N LYS A 53 -15.66 4.53 -10.81
CA LYS A 53 -16.62 5.12 -9.86
C LYS A 53 -16.40 4.66 -8.43
N GLY A 54 -15.74 3.55 -8.23
CA GLY A 54 -15.45 2.99 -6.92
C GLY A 54 -14.43 1.87 -7.01
N VAL A 55 -13.86 1.50 -5.87
CA VAL A 55 -12.77 0.52 -5.77
C VAL A 55 -13.11 -0.54 -4.73
N VAL A 56 -12.90 -1.80 -5.09
CA VAL A 56 -12.91 -2.94 -4.17
C VAL A 56 -11.49 -3.46 -4.05
N PHE A 57 -11.00 -3.59 -2.84
CA PHE A 57 -9.66 -4.11 -2.53
C PHE A 57 -9.77 -5.48 -1.86
N THR A 58 -9.16 -6.49 -2.44
CA THR A 58 -9.18 -7.87 -1.91
C THR A 58 -7.83 -8.56 -2.06
N SER A 59 -7.71 -9.76 -1.51
CA SER A 59 -6.53 -10.61 -1.65
C SER A 59 -6.78 -11.77 -2.61
N GLY A 60 -5.80 -12.10 -3.44
CA GLY A 60 -5.76 -13.32 -4.25
C GLY A 60 -5.34 -14.57 -3.48
N LYS A 61 -5.07 -14.44 -2.17
CA LYS A 61 -4.62 -15.52 -1.30
C LYS A 61 -5.71 -15.93 -0.31
N SER A 62 -5.48 -17.02 0.42
CA SER A 62 -6.37 -17.49 1.50
C SER A 62 -6.36 -16.59 2.74
N SER A 63 -5.34 -15.75 2.90
CA SER A 63 -5.26 -14.68 3.90
C SER A 63 -5.42 -13.31 3.21
N PHE A 64 -5.96 -12.32 3.92
CA PHE A 64 -6.05 -10.97 3.40
C PHE A 64 -4.71 -10.23 3.53
N SER A 65 -4.17 -10.15 4.73
CA SER A 65 -2.91 -9.46 5.03
C SER A 65 -2.19 -10.06 6.23
N GLY A 66 -0.88 -10.16 6.14
CA GLY A 66 0.02 -10.46 7.25
C GLY A 66 0.57 -9.23 7.98
N GLY A 67 0.06 -8.04 7.65
CA GLY A 67 0.53 -6.78 8.23
C GLY A 67 1.79 -6.25 7.57
N ALA A 68 2.59 -5.50 8.30
CA ALA A 68 3.85 -4.94 7.80
C ALA A 68 4.94 -6.01 7.71
N ASP A 69 5.78 -5.92 6.66
CA ASP A 69 6.95 -6.79 6.50
C ASP A 69 7.96 -6.50 7.61
N LEU A 70 8.33 -7.53 8.38
CA LEU A 70 9.27 -7.42 9.50
C LEU A 70 10.66 -6.96 9.06
N THR A 71 11.09 -7.34 7.86
CA THR A 71 12.37 -6.89 7.30
C THR A 71 12.35 -5.40 7.03
N MET A 72 11.24 -4.88 6.50
CA MET A 72 11.05 -3.44 6.32
C MET A 72 11.08 -2.69 7.65
N ILE A 73 10.38 -3.17 8.66
CA ILE A 73 10.37 -2.56 10.00
C ILE A 73 11.77 -2.54 10.60
N THR A 74 12.50 -3.67 10.53
CA THR A 74 13.88 -3.74 11.04
C THR A 74 14.81 -2.77 10.31
N GLY A 75 14.67 -2.66 8.98
CA GLY A 75 15.42 -1.69 8.17
C GLY A 75 15.12 -0.24 8.57
N MET A 76 13.86 0.09 8.82
CA MET A 76 13.45 1.42 9.30
C MET A 76 14.11 1.77 10.65
N PHE A 77 14.12 0.84 11.60
CA PHE A 77 14.78 1.06 12.90
C PHE A 77 16.29 1.28 12.75
N SER A 78 16.94 0.54 11.86
CA SER A 78 18.38 0.73 11.58
C SER A 78 18.65 2.11 11.00
N THR A 79 17.85 2.55 10.03
CA THR A 79 17.97 3.89 9.43
C THR A 79 17.75 4.99 10.47
N VAL A 80 16.72 4.87 11.30
CA VAL A 80 16.44 5.83 12.38
C VAL A 80 17.61 5.93 13.35
N LYS A 81 18.17 4.78 13.75
CA LYS A 81 19.32 4.76 14.65
C LYS A 81 20.55 5.42 14.04
N GLU A 82 20.88 5.08 12.78
CA GLU A 82 22.01 5.68 12.07
C GLU A 82 21.88 7.19 11.93
N GLU A 83 20.69 7.69 11.56
CA GLU A 83 20.44 9.12 11.43
C GLU A 83 20.51 9.84 12.79
N THR A 84 19.97 9.23 13.83
CA THR A 84 20.05 9.79 15.19
C THR A 84 21.50 9.91 15.68
N ASP A 85 22.33 8.91 15.37
CA ASP A 85 23.73 8.90 15.76
C ASP A 85 24.59 9.91 14.95
N LYS A 86 24.27 10.08 13.65
CA LYS A 86 25.03 10.95 12.74
C LYS A 86 24.58 12.40 12.75
N ASN A 87 23.27 12.63 12.74
CA ASN A 87 22.64 13.94 12.57
C ASN A 87 21.44 14.11 13.50
N PRO A 88 21.63 14.25 14.82
CA PRO A 88 20.52 14.33 15.79
C PRO A 88 19.50 15.43 15.46
N ASP A 89 19.96 16.55 14.89
CA ASP A 89 19.12 17.70 14.58
C ASP A 89 18.15 17.43 13.41
N THR A 90 18.52 16.54 12.49
CA THR A 90 17.70 16.17 11.31
C THR A 90 16.97 14.84 11.48
N ALA A 91 17.37 14.03 12.45
CA ALA A 91 16.81 12.70 12.70
C ALA A 91 15.29 12.74 12.86
N GLN A 92 14.74 13.73 13.56
CA GLN A 92 13.30 13.88 13.77
C GLN A 92 12.55 14.03 12.43
N GLN A 93 13.06 14.82 11.49
CA GLN A 93 12.44 14.98 10.18
C GLN A 93 12.53 13.70 9.35
N VAL A 94 13.67 13.01 9.37
CA VAL A 94 13.86 11.73 8.66
C VAL A 94 12.89 10.67 9.20
N ILE A 95 12.72 10.58 10.53
CA ILE A 95 11.77 9.67 11.17
C ILE A 95 10.34 10.01 10.73
N PHE A 96 9.98 11.29 10.77
CA PHE A 96 8.64 11.75 10.37
C PHE A 96 8.34 11.38 8.92
N ASP A 97 9.27 11.62 7.99
CA ASP A 97 9.11 11.30 6.57
C ASP A 97 9.02 9.79 6.33
N LEU A 98 9.82 9.01 7.03
CA LEU A 98 9.87 7.56 6.90
C LEU A 98 8.58 6.89 7.38
N VAL A 99 8.12 7.26 8.57
CA VAL A 99 6.87 6.73 9.17
C VAL A 99 5.63 7.31 8.49
N GLY A 100 5.72 8.55 8.02
CA GLY A 100 4.63 9.28 7.38
C GLY A 100 4.15 8.65 6.06
N LYS A 101 5.06 8.02 5.30
CA LYS A 101 4.74 7.49 3.95
C LYS A 101 3.47 6.63 3.92
N MET A 102 3.35 5.68 4.85
CA MET A 102 2.18 4.81 4.92
C MET A 102 0.93 5.59 5.35
N SER A 103 1.04 6.46 6.34
CA SER A 103 -0.09 7.28 6.82
C SER A 103 -0.62 8.21 5.73
N TRP A 104 0.27 8.80 4.93
CA TRP A 104 -0.12 9.66 3.81
C TRP A 104 -0.81 8.88 2.68
N LEU A 105 -0.36 7.66 2.39
CA LEU A 105 -1.02 6.78 1.42
C LEU A 105 -2.46 6.43 1.88
N TRP A 106 -2.63 6.06 3.14
CA TRP A 106 -3.98 5.79 3.68
C TRP A 106 -4.85 7.03 3.63
N ARG A 107 -4.30 8.18 4.00
CA ARG A 107 -5.02 9.45 3.92
C ARG A 107 -5.40 9.82 2.47
N LYS A 108 -4.52 9.56 1.53
CA LYS A 108 -4.77 9.76 0.10
C LYS A 108 -5.95 8.91 -0.38
N ILE A 109 -5.98 7.62 -0.03
CA ILE A 109 -7.10 6.72 -0.33
C ILE A 109 -8.40 7.25 0.28
N GLU A 110 -8.36 7.63 1.55
CA GLU A 110 -9.53 8.13 2.29
C GLU A 110 -10.12 9.42 1.71
N THR A 111 -9.27 10.28 1.16
CA THR A 111 -9.67 11.61 0.68
C THR A 111 -9.70 11.75 -0.85
N CYS A 112 -9.50 10.67 -1.60
CA CYS A 112 -9.39 10.70 -3.05
C CYS A 112 -10.69 11.02 -3.80
N GLY A 113 -11.83 11.05 -3.10
CA GLY A 113 -13.14 11.38 -3.69
C GLY A 113 -13.86 10.19 -4.32
N LYS A 114 -13.26 9.01 -4.35
CA LYS A 114 -13.90 7.77 -4.80
C LYS A 114 -14.07 6.80 -3.62
N PRO A 115 -15.21 6.08 -3.50
CA PRO A 115 -15.40 5.10 -2.44
C PRO A 115 -14.44 3.91 -2.61
N TRP A 116 -13.81 3.51 -1.52
CA TRP A 116 -12.99 2.30 -1.41
C TRP A 116 -13.57 1.36 -0.37
N VAL A 117 -13.67 0.08 -0.72
CA VAL A 117 -14.18 -0.98 0.14
C VAL A 117 -13.18 -2.13 0.19
N SER A 118 -12.85 -2.61 1.38
CA SER A 118 -12.04 -3.81 1.56
C SER A 118 -12.92 -5.05 1.67
N ALA A 119 -12.77 -5.97 0.73
CA ALA A 119 -13.38 -7.29 0.78
C ALA A 119 -12.40 -8.26 1.48
N ILE A 120 -12.47 -8.30 2.81
CA ILE A 120 -11.56 -9.08 3.64
C ILE A 120 -11.95 -10.56 3.56
N ASN A 121 -11.14 -11.35 2.86
CA ASN A 121 -11.42 -12.75 2.52
C ASN A 121 -10.62 -13.77 3.34
N GLY A 122 -10.02 -13.37 4.44
CA GLY A 122 -9.24 -14.25 5.31
C GLY A 122 -8.57 -13.49 6.45
N THR A 123 -7.57 -14.10 7.06
CA THR A 123 -6.80 -13.50 8.15
C THR A 123 -6.27 -12.11 7.76
N CYS A 124 -6.51 -11.13 8.62
CA CYS A 124 -6.09 -9.74 8.46
C CYS A 124 -5.40 -9.26 9.74
N MET A 125 -4.10 -8.98 9.66
CA MET A 125 -3.27 -8.47 10.75
C MET A 125 -2.83 -7.04 10.45
#